data_8f15aff26cbbfc5d6f5cf72402f066b1
#
_entry.id   8f15aff26cbbfc5d6f5cf72402f066b1
#
_cell.length_a   1.000
_cell.length_b   1.000
_cell.length_c   1.000
_cell.angle_alpha   90.00
_cell.angle_beta   90.00
_cell.angle_gamma   90.00
#
_symmetry.space_group_name_H-M   'P 1'
#
loop_
_entity.id
_entity.type
_entity.pdbx_description
1 polymer ?
#
loop_
_entity_poly.entity_id
_entity_poly.type
_entity_poly.pdbx_seq_one_letter_code
_entity_poly.pdbx_strand_id
1 'polypeptide(L)'
;QRQMCIRDSLYTGNNIQVIMNNDKIRVKDEALQRGAEAGMDEFLKVFTDKYLEITGGVINAETMPLLNGYQHSLLGYHFFREEVLEGGFIQLIQNGYGPYIFDNPFAKAMRLFGAKDFSKLIYDAKKIYDTHREDLEKERTDEEFMAMYEQYEAFDDIEEAYMEMEEMVTATIAEYVDEHLEQFAEIEK
;
A
#
# COMPACT_ATOMS: atom_id res chain seq x y z
N GLN A 1 20.47 -4.15 -5.89
CA GLN A 1 19.97 -5.47 -6.34
C GLN A 1 18.58 -5.66 -5.78
N ARG A 2 17.59 -5.24 -6.57
CA ARG A 2 16.18 -5.47 -6.26
C ARG A 2 15.77 -6.71 -7.04
N GLN A 3 15.58 -7.82 -6.34
CA GLN A 3 14.96 -9.01 -6.93
C GLN A 3 13.58 -9.16 -6.34
N MET A 4 12.60 -8.80 -7.12
CA MET A 4 11.24 -9.26 -6.92
C MET A 4 10.94 -10.31 -8.00
N CYS A 5 11.31 -11.55 -7.73
CA CYS A 5 10.95 -12.69 -8.56
C CYS A 5 9.66 -13.31 -8.04
N ILE A 6 8.54 -12.94 -8.62
CA ILE A 6 7.32 -13.73 -8.56
C ILE A 6 7.28 -14.58 -9.83
N ARG A 7 8.10 -15.64 -9.87
CA ARG A 7 7.91 -16.83 -10.73
C ARG A 7 8.84 -17.94 -10.29
N ASP A 8 8.26 -19.11 -10.17
CA ASP A 8 8.86 -20.43 -9.92
C ASP A 8 9.05 -20.84 -8.46
N SER A 9 8.01 -21.43 -7.88
CA SER A 9 8.16 -22.63 -7.06
C SER A 9 6.84 -23.40 -6.96
N LEU A 10 6.66 -24.31 -7.90
CA LEU A 10 5.78 -25.44 -7.71
C LEU A 10 6.64 -26.66 -7.34
N TYR A 11 6.27 -27.30 -6.21
CA TYR A 11 6.61 -28.65 -5.78
C TYR A 11 8.02 -28.95 -5.26
N THR A 12 8.15 -29.00 -3.94
CA THR A 12 8.61 -30.21 -3.23
C THR A 12 8.04 -30.21 -1.82
N GLY A 13 7.29 -31.25 -1.48
CA GLY A 13 6.72 -31.44 -0.17
C GLY A 13 7.80 -31.66 0.88
N ASN A 14 7.72 -30.91 1.95
CA ASN A 14 8.12 -31.31 3.28
C ASN A 14 7.37 -30.40 4.28
N ASN A 15 6.84 -31.02 5.34
CA ASN A 15 6.09 -30.41 6.41
C ASN A 15 6.70 -29.09 6.90
N ILE A 16 6.31 -28.00 6.29
CA ILE A 16 6.39 -26.69 6.95
C ILE A 16 5.14 -26.66 7.81
N GLN A 17 5.35 -26.99 9.08
CA GLN A 17 4.43 -26.64 10.14
C GLN A 17 4.39 -25.12 10.10
N VAL A 18 3.38 -24.56 9.40
CA VAL A 18 3.04 -23.14 9.47
C VAL A 18 2.73 -22.93 10.94
N ILE A 19 3.73 -22.46 11.67
CA ILE A 19 3.51 -21.82 12.95
C ILE A 19 2.67 -20.61 12.56
N MET A 20 1.35 -20.74 12.65
CA MET A 20 0.46 -19.60 12.75
C MET A 20 0.88 -18.93 14.07
N ASN A 21 1.90 -18.11 14.02
CA ASN A 21 2.15 -17.11 15.03
C ASN A 21 0.96 -16.19 14.95
N ASN A 22 -0.04 -16.49 15.75
CA ASN A 22 -1.21 -15.68 15.99
C ASN A 22 -0.82 -14.55 16.97
N ASP A 23 0.43 -14.07 16.85
CA ASP A 23 0.87 -12.90 17.60
C ASP A 23 0.21 -11.70 16.94
N LYS A 24 -0.89 -11.30 17.54
CA LYS A 24 -1.60 -10.09 17.14
C LYS A 24 -0.63 -8.93 17.15
N ILE A 25 -0.67 -8.13 16.10
CA ILE A 25 0.09 -6.89 16.03
C ILE A 25 -0.35 -6.00 17.17
N ARG A 26 0.59 -5.52 17.98
CA ARG A 26 0.33 -4.74 19.18
C ARG A 26 0.84 -3.33 19.06
N VAL A 27 0.01 -2.40 19.49
CA VAL A 27 0.31 -0.97 19.50
C VAL A 27 -0.03 -0.42 20.88
N LYS A 28 0.84 0.44 21.43
CA LYS A 28 0.60 1.08 22.71
C LYS A 28 -0.40 2.22 22.56
N ASP A 29 -1.35 2.32 23.50
CA ASP A 29 -2.32 3.42 23.56
C ASP A 29 -1.64 4.81 23.59
N GLU A 30 -0.56 4.96 24.38
CA GLU A 30 0.25 6.18 24.39
C GLU A 30 0.85 6.56 23.03
N ALA A 31 1.18 5.57 22.19
CA ALA A 31 1.72 5.84 20.86
C ALA A 31 0.62 6.35 19.92
N LEU A 32 -0.59 5.80 20.02
CA LEU A 32 -1.76 6.27 19.26
C LEU A 32 -2.14 7.69 19.65
N GLN A 33 -2.18 8.01 20.96
CA GLN A 33 -2.47 9.35 21.46
C GLN A 33 -1.47 10.36 20.91
N ARG A 34 -0.17 10.07 21.00
CA ARG A 34 0.88 10.94 20.44
C ARG A 34 0.78 11.09 18.91
N GLY A 35 0.49 10.00 18.20
CA GLY A 35 0.27 10.06 16.75
C GLY A 35 -0.92 10.95 16.41
N ALA A 36 -2.05 10.79 17.09
CA ALA A 36 -3.25 11.60 16.90
C ALA A 36 -3.04 13.10 17.22
N GLU A 37 -2.23 13.42 18.22
CA GLU A 37 -1.85 14.81 18.54
C GLU A 37 -0.92 15.42 17.47
N ALA A 38 -0.11 14.62 16.81
CA ALA A 38 0.84 15.06 15.79
C ALA A 38 0.20 15.24 14.40
N GLY A 39 -0.82 14.42 14.07
CA GLY A 39 -1.54 14.49 12.80
C GLY A 39 -2.14 13.16 12.41
N MET A 40 -3.02 13.17 11.40
CA MET A 40 -3.72 11.96 10.94
C MET A 40 -2.78 10.96 10.26
N ASP A 41 -1.81 11.45 9.52
CA ASP A 41 -0.75 10.65 8.90
C ASP A 41 0.17 10.02 9.95
N GLU A 42 0.58 10.76 10.99
CA GLU A 42 1.35 10.23 12.11
C GLU A 42 0.56 9.21 12.94
N PHE A 43 -0.76 9.39 13.08
CA PHE A 43 -1.64 8.38 13.68
C PHE A 43 -1.63 7.07 12.88
N LEU A 44 -1.82 7.14 11.55
CA LEU A 44 -1.78 5.96 10.69
C LEU A 44 -0.41 5.29 10.68
N LYS A 45 0.65 6.08 10.76
CA LYS A 45 2.03 5.61 10.78
C LYS A 45 2.35 4.72 11.99
N VAL A 46 1.71 4.94 13.13
CA VAL A 46 1.86 4.06 14.30
C VAL A 46 1.55 2.59 13.95
N PHE A 47 0.58 2.34 13.08
CA PHE A 47 0.24 1.00 12.59
C PHE A 47 1.18 0.54 11.49
N THR A 48 1.39 1.37 10.48
CA THR A 48 2.19 0.97 9.30
C THR A 48 3.65 0.73 9.66
N ASP A 49 4.24 1.45 10.61
CA ASP A 49 5.58 1.17 11.13
C ASP A 49 5.67 -0.24 11.73
N LYS A 50 4.62 -0.70 12.44
CA LYS A 50 4.56 -2.07 12.95
C LYS A 50 4.44 -3.11 11.84
N TYR A 51 3.68 -2.81 10.80
CA TYR A 51 3.57 -3.70 9.64
C TYR A 51 4.90 -3.81 8.89
N LEU A 52 5.59 -2.70 8.71
CA LEU A 52 6.93 -2.65 8.11
C LEU A 52 7.96 -3.41 8.96
N GLU A 53 7.92 -3.27 10.29
CA GLU A 53 8.78 -4.03 11.21
C GLU A 53 8.58 -5.54 11.03
N ILE A 54 7.33 -6.01 10.98
CA ILE A 54 6.98 -7.43 10.88
C ILE A 54 7.31 -8.02 9.50
N THR A 55 7.06 -7.26 8.44
CA THR A 55 7.33 -7.68 7.05
C THR A 55 8.76 -7.44 6.61
N GLY A 56 9.55 -6.72 7.41
CA GLY A 56 10.88 -6.25 7.00
C GLY A 56 10.85 -5.27 5.83
N GLY A 57 9.72 -4.60 5.61
CA GLY A 57 9.49 -3.68 4.49
C GLY A 57 9.36 -4.38 3.13
N VAL A 58 9.20 -5.70 3.11
CA VAL A 58 9.13 -6.50 1.88
C VAL A 58 7.75 -7.14 1.76
N ILE A 59 7.13 -7.00 0.60
CA ILE A 59 5.87 -7.65 0.26
C ILE A 59 6.14 -8.78 -0.73
N ASN A 60 6.01 -10.02 -0.26
CA ASN A 60 6.21 -11.22 -1.05
C ASN A 60 5.34 -12.38 -0.51
N ALA A 61 5.46 -13.58 -1.11
CA ALA A 61 4.68 -14.75 -0.72
C ALA A 61 4.89 -15.18 0.74
N GLU A 62 6.03 -14.86 1.35
CA GLU A 62 6.37 -15.22 2.74
C GLU A 62 5.79 -14.20 3.73
N THR A 63 5.76 -12.92 3.38
CA THR A 63 5.29 -11.83 4.25
C THR A 63 3.79 -11.54 4.12
N MET A 64 3.19 -11.84 2.97
CA MET A 64 1.74 -11.68 2.77
C MET A 64 0.86 -12.34 3.84
N PRO A 65 1.15 -13.56 4.34
CA PRO A 65 0.34 -14.18 5.40
C PRO A 65 0.50 -13.55 6.80
N LEU A 66 1.46 -12.64 7.00
CA LEU A 66 1.73 -12.02 8.29
C LEU A 66 0.73 -10.92 8.65
N LEU A 67 0.02 -10.38 7.66
CA LEU A 67 -0.97 -9.32 7.80
C LEU A 67 -2.34 -9.79 7.37
N ASN A 68 -3.39 -9.22 7.97
CA ASN A 68 -4.77 -9.43 7.51
C ASN A 68 -5.13 -8.43 6.38
N GLY A 69 -6.31 -8.59 5.78
CA GLY A 69 -6.75 -7.75 4.66
C GLY A 69 -6.88 -6.25 4.99
N TYR A 70 -7.26 -5.89 6.23
CA TYR A 70 -7.33 -4.49 6.68
C TYR A 70 -5.94 -3.88 6.83
N GLN A 71 -5.02 -4.63 7.42
CA GLN A 71 -3.62 -4.24 7.60
C GLN A 71 -2.91 -4.08 6.25
N HIS A 72 -3.13 -5.01 5.31
CA HIS A 72 -2.64 -4.88 3.95
C HIS A 72 -3.19 -3.65 3.23
N SER A 73 -4.47 -3.33 3.46
CA SER A 73 -5.09 -2.17 2.83
C SER A 73 -4.51 -0.86 3.36
N LEU A 74 -4.24 -0.79 4.67
CA LEU A 74 -3.60 0.37 5.29
C LEU A 74 -2.12 0.50 4.85
N LEU A 75 -1.38 -0.61 4.82
CA LEU A 75 -0.01 -0.63 4.33
C LEU A 75 0.06 -0.28 2.83
N GLY A 76 -0.92 -0.74 2.05
CA GLY A 76 -1.06 -0.35 0.65
C GLY A 76 -1.28 1.15 0.48
N TYR A 77 -2.10 1.77 1.35
CA TYR A 77 -2.28 3.22 1.36
C TYR A 77 -0.99 3.97 1.72
N HIS A 78 -0.23 3.46 2.70
CA HIS A 78 1.07 4.02 3.05
C HIS A 78 2.03 4.03 1.85
N PHE A 79 2.25 2.89 1.19
CA PHE A 79 3.11 2.85 0.01
C PHE A 79 2.58 3.71 -1.14
N PHE A 80 1.27 3.67 -1.38
CA PHE A 80 0.65 4.48 -2.41
C PHE A 80 0.92 5.97 -2.17
N ARG A 81 0.68 6.44 -0.95
CA ARG A 81 0.85 7.86 -0.57
C ARG A 81 2.31 8.30 -0.72
N GLU A 82 3.25 7.55 -0.16
CA GLU A 82 4.68 7.87 -0.23
C GLU A 82 5.17 7.94 -1.69
N GLU A 83 4.87 6.92 -2.48
CA GLU A 83 5.36 6.83 -3.85
C GLU A 83 4.70 7.85 -4.79
N VAL A 84 3.39 8.05 -4.66
CA VAL A 84 2.67 8.97 -5.57
C VAL A 84 2.96 10.43 -5.22
N LEU A 85 3.12 10.77 -3.95
CA LEU A 85 3.53 12.13 -3.56
C LEU A 85 4.97 12.46 -3.97
N GLU A 86 5.87 11.48 -4.03
CA GLU A 86 7.26 11.67 -4.40
C GLU A 86 7.48 11.69 -5.92
N GLY A 87 6.86 10.77 -6.66
CA GLY A 87 7.11 10.60 -8.08
C GLY A 87 5.97 9.97 -8.89
N GLY A 88 4.73 10.09 -8.43
CA GLY A 88 3.54 9.70 -9.17
C GLY A 88 3.36 8.20 -9.36
N PHE A 89 2.41 7.84 -10.23
CA PHE A 89 2.12 6.44 -10.53
C PHE A 89 3.28 5.72 -11.22
N ILE A 90 4.10 6.44 -11.99
CA ILE A 90 5.28 5.86 -12.64
C ILE A 90 6.25 5.34 -11.59
N GLN A 91 6.56 6.14 -10.56
CA GLN A 91 7.43 5.72 -9.47
C GLN A 91 6.84 4.55 -8.69
N LEU A 92 5.56 4.62 -8.33
CA LEU A 92 4.84 3.54 -7.65
C LEU A 92 5.00 2.19 -8.39
N ILE A 93 4.81 2.20 -9.72
CA ILE A 93 4.87 0.99 -10.53
C ILE A 93 6.30 0.51 -10.70
N GLN A 94 7.25 1.41 -11.01
CA GLN A 94 8.66 1.06 -11.21
C GLN A 94 9.34 0.60 -9.91
N ASN A 95 8.88 1.07 -8.74
CA ASN A 95 9.31 0.57 -7.45
C ASN A 95 8.66 -0.78 -7.06
N GLY A 96 7.81 -1.35 -7.97
CA GLY A 96 7.27 -2.70 -7.86
C GLY A 96 5.97 -2.80 -7.06
N TYR A 97 5.35 -1.68 -6.71
CA TYR A 97 4.06 -1.69 -5.97
C TYR A 97 2.83 -1.82 -6.88
N GLY A 98 2.99 -1.77 -8.21
CA GLY A 98 1.88 -1.90 -9.16
C GLY A 98 0.98 -3.11 -8.88
N PRO A 99 1.52 -4.35 -8.82
CA PRO A 99 0.72 -5.54 -8.52
C PRO A 99 0.08 -5.49 -7.12
N TYR A 100 0.77 -4.92 -6.13
CA TYR A 100 0.25 -4.83 -4.76
C TYR A 100 -0.96 -3.90 -4.66
N ILE A 101 -0.98 -2.82 -5.43
CA ILE A 101 -2.09 -1.86 -5.45
C ILE A 101 -3.21 -2.28 -6.42
N PHE A 102 -2.87 -2.73 -7.62
CA PHE A 102 -3.84 -2.92 -8.69
C PHE A 102 -4.40 -4.36 -8.80
N ASP A 103 -3.65 -5.38 -8.40
CA ASP A 103 -4.11 -6.77 -8.48
C ASP A 103 -4.82 -7.25 -7.19
N ASN A 104 -4.69 -6.49 -6.10
CA ASN A 104 -5.36 -6.73 -4.84
C ASN A 104 -6.63 -5.89 -4.70
N PRO A 105 -7.53 -6.21 -3.76
CA PRO A 105 -8.78 -5.46 -3.59
C PRO A 105 -8.59 -4.09 -2.92
N PHE A 106 -7.46 -3.41 -3.16
CA PHE A 106 -7.09 -2.14 -2.55
C PHE A 106 -8.15 -1.05 -2.79
N ALA A 107 -8.53 -0.81 -4.05
CA ALA A 107 -9.57 0.17 -4.37
C ALA A 107 -10.90 -0.11 -3.66
N LYS A 108 -11.27 -1.40 -3.56
CA LYS A 108 -12.48 -1.83 -2.85
C LYS A 108 -12.37 -1.57 -1.35
N ALA A 109 -11.19 -1.79 -0.77
CA ALA A 109 -10.93 -1.51 0.64
C ALA A 109 -10.99 0.00 0.93
N MET A 110 -10.43 0.83 0.06
CA MET A 110 -10.53 2.30 0.19
C MET A 110 -11.99 2.78 0.17
N ARG A 111 -12.82 2.16 -0.66
CA ARG A 111 -14.27 2.42 -0.65
C ARG A 111 -14.93 1.98 0.66
N LEU A 112 -14.52 0.85 1.23
CA LEU A 112 -14.99 0.36 2.53
C LEU A 112 -14.60 1.33 3.65
N PHE A 113 -13.40 1.88 3.61
CA PHE A 113 -12.90 2.88 4.57
C PHE A 113 -13.56 4.26 4.39
N GLY A 114 -14.47 4.41 3.44
CA GLY A 114 -15.21 5.65 3.21
C GLY A 114 -14.64 6.53 2.09
N ALA A 115 -13.42 6.30 1.63
CA ALA A 115 -12.74 7.08 0.60
C ALA A 115 -13.23 6.71 -0.82
N LYS A 116 -14.49 7.01 -1.13
CA LYS A 116 -15.17 6.56 -2.36
C LYS A 116 -14.59 7.17 -3.63
N ASP A 117 -14.24 8.44 -3.61
CA ASP A 117 -13.70 9.12 -4.79
C ASP A 117 -12.27 8.70 -5.05
N PHE A 118 -11.48 8.49 -4.01
CA PHE A 118 -10.16 7.86 -4.10
C PHE A 118 -10.25 6.44 -4.67
N SER A 119 -11.21 5.63 -4.23
CA SER A 119 -11.45 4.30 -4.81
C SER A 119 -11.69 4.35 -6.33
N LYS A 120 -12.47 5.33 -6.82
CA LYS A 120 -12.70 5.52 -8.27
C LYS A 120 -11.41 5.90 -8.98
N LEU A 121 -10.66 6.82 -8.41
CA LEU A 121 -9.36 7.25 -8.93
C LEU A 121 -8.42 6.06 -9.12
N ILE A 122 -8.33 5.13 -8.14
CA ILE A 122 -7.52 3.91 -8.26
C ILE A 122 -8.02 3.01 -9.40
N TYR A 123 -9.34 2.90 -9.60
CA TYR A 123 -9.87 2.14 -10.74
C TYR A 123 -9.57 2.79 -12.10
N ASP A 124 -9.51 4.11 -12.16
CA ASP A 124 -9.14 4.82 -13.40
C ASP A 124 -7.64 4.65 -13.69
N ALA A 125 -6.77 4.79 -12.69
CA ALA A 125 -5.35 4.47 -12.82
C ALA A 125 -5.11 3.00 -13.21
N LYS A 126 -5.88 2.08 -12.64
CA LYS A 126 -5.81 0.65 -12.98
C LYS A 126 -6.08 0.39 -14.46
N LYS A 127 -6.97 1.10 -15.12
CA LYS A 127 -7.24 0.91 -16.55
C LYS A 127 -6.01 1.22 -17.39
N ILE A 128 -5.27 2.28 -17.04
CA ILE A 128 -4.02 2.64 -17.70
C ILE A 128 -2.97 1.56 -17.43
N TYR A 129 -2.82 1.17 -16.17
CA TYR A 129 -1.90 0.12 -15.76
C TYR A 129 -2.16 -1.21 -16.49
N ASP A 130 -3.41 -1.70 -16.50
CA ASP A 130 -3.78 -2.95 -17.17
C ASP A 130 -3.51 -2.91 -18.69
N THR A 131 -3.69 -1.72 -19.30
CA THR A 131 -3.47 -1.53 -20.73
C THR A 131 -1.99 -1.56 -21.12
N HIS A 132 -1.12 -1.03 -20.24
CA HIS A 132 0.31 -0.82 -20.52
C HIS A 132 1.24 -1.58 -19.58
N ARG A 133 0.72 -2.56 -18.86
CA ARG A 133 1.40 -3.26 -17.77
C ARG A 133 2.78 -3.78 -18.15
N GLU A 134 2.89 -4.51 -19.27
CA GLU A 134 4.16 -5.11 -19.68
C GLU A 134 5.27 -4.07 -19.91
N ASP A 135 4.90 -2.88 -20.38
CA ASP A 135 5.84 -1.78 -20.56
C ASP A 135 6.08 -1.00 -19.27
N LEU A 136 5.03 -0.76 -18.47
CA LEU A 136 5.13 -0.05 -17.19
C LEU A 136 5.98 -0.78 -16.15
N GLU A 137 5.96 -2.11 -16.11
CA GLU A 137 6.73 -2.95 -15.17
C GLU A 137 8.13 -3.31 -15.65
N LYS A 138 8.48 -2.96 -16.90
CA LYS A 138 9.79 -3.28 -17.46
C LYS A 138 10.89 -2.51 -16.74
N GLU A 139 11.99 -3.20 -16.41
CA GLU A 139 13.19 -2.54 -15.88
C GLU A 139 13.70 -1.48 -16.84
N ARG A 140 14.06 -0.31 -16.32
CA ARG A 140 14.48 0.87 -17.07
C ARG A 140 15.81 1.39 -16.55
N THR A 141 16.57 2.03 -17.45
CA THR A 141 17.65 2.94 -17.06
C THR A 141 17.06 4.23 -16.50
N ASP A 142 17.86 5.04 -15.83
CA ASP A 142 17.43 6.35 -15.29
C ASP A 142 16.87 7.27 -16.40
N GLU A 143 17.52 7.27 -17.57
CA GLU A 143 17.07 8.07 -18.71
C GLU A 143 15.71 7.56 -19.27
N GLU A 144 15.55 6.25 -19.40
CA GLU A 144 14.29 5.62 -19.85
C GLU A 144 13.16 5.83 -18.80
N PHE A 145 13.49 5.77 -17.52
CA PHE A 145 12.55 6.06 -16.44
C PHE A 145 12.03 7.51 -16.52
N MET A 146 12.90 8.47 -16.72
CA MET A 146 12.50 9.88 -16.89
C MET A 146 11.64 10.09 -18.13
N ALA A 147 11.89 9.35 -19.22
CA ALA A 147 11.09 9.44 -20.44
C ALA A 147 9.68 8.85 -20.28
N MET A 148 9.44 7.99 -19.28
CA MET A 148 8.12 7.44 -19.03
C MET A 148 7.09 8.49 -18.61
N TYR A 149 7.51 9.56 -17.95
CA TYR A 149 6.61 10.65 -17.55
C TYR A 149 5.99 11.35 -18.78
N GLU A 150 6.76 11.55 -19.84
CA GLU A 150 6.23 12.07 -21.10
C GLU A 150 5.42 11.02 -21.86
N GLN A 151 5.80 9.75 -21.79
CA GLN A 151 5.11 8.66 -22.47
C GLN A 151 3.74 8.35 -21.89
N TYR A 152 3.58 8.53 -20.57
CA TYR A 152 2.38 8.17 -19.82
C TYR A 152 1.69 9.36 -19.16
N GLU A 153 1.62 10.51 -19.87
CA GLU A 153 0.87 11.71 -19.44
C GLU A 153 -0.60 11.43 -19.03
N ALA A 154 -1.13 10.26 -19.41
CA ALA A 154 -2.46 9.85 -19.01
C ALA A 154 -2.61 9.67 -17.48
N PHE A 155 -1.53 9.59 -16.71
CA PHE A 155 -1.57 9.60 -15.25
C PHE A 155 -1.67 11.00 -14.66
N ASP A 156 -1.26 12.06 -15.37
CA ASP A 156 -1.12 13.41 -14.84
C ASP A 156 -2.44 13.95 -14.25
N ASP A 157 -3.55 13.83 -14.97
CA ASP A 157 -4.87 14.26 -14.49
C ASP A 157 -5.31 13.50 -13.23
N ILE A 158 -4.91 12.22 -13.13
CA ILE A 158 -5.25 11.34 -11.99
C ILE A 158 -4.39 11.72 -10.79
N GLU A 159 -3.12 12.04 -11.00
CA GLU A 159 -2.19 12.50 -9.97
C GLU A 159 -2.63 13.86 -9.41
N GLU A 160 -2.98 14.82 -10.29
CA GLU A 160 -3.51 16.12 -9.87
C GLU A 160 -4.77 15.94 -9.02
N ALA A 161 -5.71 15.11 -9.45
CA ALA A 161 -6.91 14.81 -8.68
C ALA A 161 -6.61 14.16 -7.31
N TYR A 162 -5.58 13.31 -7.23
CA TYR A 162 -5.14 12.76 -5.95
C TYR A 162 -4.55 13.83 -5.04
N MET A 163 -3.66 14.68 -5.56
CA MET A 163 -3.06 15.77 -4.78
C MET A 163 -4.12 16.70 -4.17
N GLU A 164 -5.21 16.97 -4.90
CA GLU A 164 -6.33 17.80 -4.40
C GLU A 164 -7.12 17.13 -3.27
N MET A 165 -7.17 15.80 -3.22
CA MET A 165 -7.97 15.06 -2.23
C MET A 165 -7.15 14.39 -1.14
N GLU A 166 -5.83 14.42 -1.19
CA GLU A 166 -4.93 13.63 -0.34
C GLU A 166 -5.22 13.81 1.16
N GLU A 167 -5.29 15.05 1.65
CA GLU A 167 -5.56 15.34 3.05
C GLU A 167 -6.93 14.79 3.50
N MET A 168 -7.95 14.92 2.66
CA MET A 168 -9.29 14.41 2.95
C MET A 168 -9.31 12.88 2.96
N VAL A 169 -8.58 12.25 2.05
CA VAL A 169 -8.45 10.79 1.99
C VAL A 169 -7.75 10.27 3.24
N THR A 170 -6.62 10.88 3.62
CA THR A 170 -5.88 10.54 4.84
C THR A 170 -6.79 10.67 6.07
N ALA A 171 -7.53 11.76 6.19
CA ALA A 171 -8.47 11.99 7.28
C ALA A 171 -9.57 10.90 7.34
N THR A 172 -10.17 10.59 6.20
CA THR A 172 -11.22 9.58 6.10
C THR A 172 -10.72 8.19 6.49
N ILE A 173 -9.51 7.82 6.07
CA ILE A 173 -8.89 6.55 6.43
C ILE A 173 -8.55 6.52 7.92
N ALA A 174 -8.00 7.62 8.48
CA ALA A 174 -7.68 7.72 9.90
C ALA A 174 -8.93 7.58 10.78
N GLU A 175 -10.03 8.22 10.41
CA GLU A 175 -11.32 8.09 11.10
C GLU A 175 -11.80 6.62 11.07
N TYR A 176 -11.76 5.96 9.92
CA TYR A 176 -12.13 4.56 9.82
C TYR A 176 -11.24 3.65 10.68
N VAL A 177 -9.94 3.88 10.71
CA VAL A 177 -8.98 3.11 11.53
C VAL A 177 -9.28 3.32 13.02
N ASP A 178 -9.53 4.54 13.45
CA ASP A 178 -9.85 4.87 14.85
C ASP A 178 -11.16 4.20 15.30
N GLU A 179 -12.17 4.17 14.45
CA GLU A 179 -13.45 3.51 14.74
C GLU A 179 -13.36 1.97 14.75
N HIS A 180 -12.29 1.37 14.18
CA HIS A 180 -12.15 -0.08 13.99
C HIS A 180 -10.78 -0.61 14.42
N LEU A 181 -10.20 -0.07 15.48
CA LEU A 181 -8.83 -0.38 15.95
C LEU A 181 -8.53 -1.88 15.99
N GLU A 182 -9.52 -2.69 16.42
CA GLU A 182 -9.38 -4.15 16.56
C GLU A 182 -9.09 -4.88 15.23
N GLN A 183 -9.39 -4.25 14.07
CA GLN A 183 -9.06 -4.80 12.76
C GLN A 183 -7.59 -4.57 12.40
N PHE A 184 -6.97 -3.56 13.01
CA PHE A 184 -5.63 -3.09 12.66
C PHE A 184 -4.57 -3.52 13.68
N ALA A 185 -4.88 -3.51 14.98
CA ALA A 185 -3.97 -3.95 16.04
C ALA A 185 -4.72 -4.28 17.35
N GLU A 186 -4.04 -4.96 18.25
CA GLU A 186 -4.40 -5.07 19.66
C GLU A 186 -3.79 -3.88 20.43
N ILE A 187 -4.63 -3.12 21.13
CA ILE A 187 -4.17 -1.93 21.84
C ILE A 187 -3.73 -2.31 23.26
N GLU A 188 -2.46 -2.07 23.57
CA GLU A 188 -1.86 -2.26 24.89
C GLU A 188 -1.98 -0.97 25.71
N LYS A 189 -2.55 -1.10 26.93
CA LYS A 189 -2.67 -0.01 27.91
C LYS A 189 -1.39 0.20 28.69
#